data_fdb49cf455d2c4331c420e6444f46a0c
#
_entry.id   fdb49cf455d2c4331c420e6444f46a0c
#
_cell.length_a   1.000
_cell.length_b   1.000
_cell.length_c   1.000
_cell.angle_alpha   90.00
_cell.angle_beta   90.00
_cell.angle_gamma   90.00
#
_symmetry.space_group_name_H-M   'P 1'
#
loop_
_entity.id
_entity.type
_entity.pdbx_description
1 polymer ?
#
loop_
_entity_poly.entity_id
_entity_poly.type
_entity_poly.pdbx_seq_one_letter_code
_entity_poly.pdbx_strand_id
1 'polypeptide(L)'
;MTTKFLDGYVDVPTRLRMALEKYPDLRVVECPHQTVEFAGGQIFLVFSVAVYLTPDDPRPVTGSAWEPFPGKSPYTRDSEWMVGHTSALGRALGYLGFGIDKAIASQNEVDARREPTERPERPLERPERAALGSQAQIEPTGPTKAQLGKLRALGYTGPTPNTKLDASREIDKLVAAKTALATEEDPF
;
A
#
# COMPACT_ATOMS: atom_id res chain seq x y z
N MET A 1 -14.84 23.82 2.17
CA MET A 1 -14.09 24.36 1.00
C MET A 1 -13.87 23.21 0.04
N THR A 2 -14.68 23.11 -0.98
CA THR A 2 -14.66 22.05 -1.99
C THR A 2 -13.48 22.32 -2.90
N THR A 3 -12.53 21.41 -2.95
CA THR A 3 -11.30 21.54 -3.72
C THR A 3 -11.62 21.57 -5.20
N LYS A 4 -11.40 22.69 -5.84
CA LYS A 4 -11.60 23.01 -7.26
C LYS A 4 -10.90 22.05 -8.26
N PHE A 5 -10.12 21.05 -7.75
CA PHE A 5 -9.34 20.11 -8.54
C PHE A 5 -10.10 18.83 -8.94
N LEU A 6 -11.23 18.55 -8.26
CA LEU A 6 -12.08 17.40 -8.56
C LEU A 6 -13.26 17.75 -9.50
N ASP A 7 -13.32 19.01 -9.95
CA ASP A 7 -14.40 19.48 -10.82
C ASP A 7 -14.23 18.84 -12.22
N GLY A 8 -14.95 17.74 -12.43
CA GLY A 8 -14.99 16.95 -13.65
C GLY A 8 -14.17 15.65 -13.63
N TYR A 9 -13.62 15.24 -12.49
CA TYR A 9 -13.11 13.89 -12.37
C TYR A 9 -14.27 12.89 -12.33
N VAL A 10 -14.22 11.89 -13.21
CA VAL A 10 -15.18 10.79 -13.23
C VAL A 10 -14.53 9.56 -12.63
N ASP A 11 -15.05 9.09 -11.52
CA ASP A 11 -14.54 7.91 -10.81
C ASP A 11 -14.79 6.60 -11.58
N VAL A 12 -14.06 5.54 -11.21
CA VAL A 12 -14.13 4.25 -11.90
C VAL A 12 -15.53 3.63 -11.84
N PRO A 13 -16.25 3.63 -10.70
CA PRO A 13 -17.63 3.16 -10.64
C PRO A 13 -18.56 3.88 -11.61
N THR A 14 -18.43 5.19 -11.72
CA THR A 14 -19.24 5.97 -12.68
C THR A 14 -18.89 5.64 -14.12
N ARG A 15 -17.60 5.49 -14.48
CA ARG A 15 -17.17 5.03 -15.81
C ARG A 15 -17.72 3.67 -16.13
N LEU A 16 -17.67 2.73 -15.18
CA LEU A 16 -18.19 1.38 -15.37
C LEU A 16 -19.70 1.39 -15.58
N ARG A 17 -20.45 2.18 -14.82
CA ARG A 17 -21.90 2.34 -15.01
C ARG A 17 -22.22 2.88 -16.40
N MET A 18 -21.55 3.94 -16.85
CA MET A 18 -21.72 4.49 -18.21
C MET A 18 -21.42 3.44 -19.30
N ALA A 19 -20.40 2.62 -19.07
CA ALA A 19 -20.02 1.56 -20.00
C ALA A 19 -21.11 0.46 -20.07
N LEU A 20 -21.64 0.02 -18.94
CA LEU A 20 -22.71 -0.98 -18.85
C LEU A 20 -24.05 -0.47 -19.42
N GLU A 21 -24.36 0.82 -19.26
CA GLU A 21 -25.53 1.44 -19.90
C GLU A 21 -25.44 1.39 -21.42
N LYS A 22 -24.23 1.58 -21.98
CA LYS A 22 -24.01 1.54 -23.43
C LYS A 22 -23.80 0.12 -23.97
N TYR A 23 -23.16 -0.74 -23.18
CA TYR A 23 -22.81 -2.12 -23.51
C TYR A 23 -23.25 -3.05 -22.38
N PRO A 24 -24.54 -3.48 -22.35
CA PRO A 24 -25.07 -4.29 -21.25
C PRO A 24 -24.37 -5.65 -21.08
N ASP A 25 -23.82 -6.19 -22.17
CA ASP A 25 -23.10 -7.47 -22.19
C ASP A 25 -21.60 -7.34 -21.94
N LEU A 26 -21.13 -6.14 -21.56
CA LEU A 26 -19.74 -5.89 -21.23
C LEU A 26 -19.23 -6.87 -20.15
N ARG A 27 -18.02 -7.38 -20.35
CA ARG A 27 -17.31 -8.24 -19.39
C ARG A 27 -15.96 -7.64 -19.04
N VAL A 28 -15.65 -7.72 -17.76
CA VAL A 28 -14.35 -7.32 -17.20
C VAL A 28 -13.62 -8.58 -16.77
N VAL A 29 -12.40 -8.75 -17.23
CA VAL A 29 -11.54 -9.88 -16.88
C VAL A 29 -10.25 -9.33 -16.27
N GLU A 30 -9.98 -9.70 -15.04
CA GLU A 30 -8.70 -9.45 -14.39
C GLU A 30 -7.65 -10.42 -14.93
N CYS A 31 -6.57 -9.88 -15.48
CA CYS A 31 -5.45 -10.69 -15.95
C CYS A 31 -4.53 -11.05 -14.78
N PRO A 32 -3.76 -12.17 -14.88
CA PRO A 32 -2.74 -12.47 -13.89
C PRO A 32 -1.79 -11.29 -13.71
N HIS A 33 -1.52 -10.91 -12.47
CA HIS A 33 -0.57 -9.84 -12.16
C HIS A 33 0.86 -10.27 -12.46
N GLN A 34 1.74 -9.30 -12.66
CA GLN A 34 3.16 -9.50 -12.81
C GLN A 34 3.90 -8.76 -11.70
N THR A 35 5.02 -9.32 -11.26
CA THR A 35 5.92 -8.67 -10.31
C THR A 35 7.16 -8.20 -11.07
N VAL A 36 7.52 -6.93 -10.92
CA VAL A 36 8.69 -6.32 -11.54
C VAL A 36 9.57 -5.75 -10.45
N GLU A 37 10.84 -6.14 -10.44
CA GLU A 37 11.86 -5.59 -9.56
C GLU A 37 12.73 -4.60 -10.34
N PHE A 38 12.87 -3.39 -9.80
CA PHE A 38 13.75 -2.36 -10.36
C PHE A 38 15.09 -2.31 -9.64
N ALA A 39 16.07 -1.67 -10.26
CA ALA A 39 17.36 -1.41 -9.67
C ALA A 39 17.20 -0.75 -8.28
N GLY A 40 17.83 -1.34 -7.26
CA GLY A 40 17.67 -0.91 -5.86
C GLY A 40 16.67 -1.72 -5.04
N GLY A 41 16.14 -2.83 -5.60
CA GLY A 41 15.28 -3.77 -4.86
C GLY A 41 13.83 -3.30 -4.68
N GLN A 42 13.41 -2.23 -5.36
CA GLN A 42 12.02 -1.79 -5.31
C GLN A 42 11.15 -2.70 -6.18
N ILE A 43 10.17 -3.34 -5.55
CA ILE A 43 9.20 -4.22 -6.21
C ILE A 43 7.97 -3.42 -6.62
N PHE A 44 7.44 -3.73 -7.80
CA PHE A 44 6.15 -3.25 -8.28
C PHE A 44 5.27 -4.42 -8.69
N LEU A 45 4.01 -4.34 -8.35
CA LEU A 45 2.96 -5.22 -8.84
C LEU A 45 2.32 -4.55 -10.06
N VAL A 46 2.28 -5.26 -11.19
CA VAL A 46 1.66 -4.80 -12.42
C VAL A 46 0.35 -5.53 -12.60
N PHE A 47 -0.74 -4.76 -12.68
CA PHE A 47 -2.09 -5.25 -12.84
C PHE A 47 -2.57 -4.92 -14.24
N SER A 48 -3.30 -5.84 -14.86
CA SER A 48 -3.92 -5.63 -16.16
C SER A 48 -5.37 -6.11 -16.13
N VAL A 49 -6.25 -5.35 -16.78
CA VAL A 49 -7.66 -5.67 -16.90
C VAL A 49 -8.04 -5.59 -18.36
N ALA A 50 -8.73 -6.62 -18.86
CA ALA A 50 -9.30 -6.67 -20.20
C ALA A 50 -10.80 -6.39 -20.11
N VAL A 51 -11.28 -5.48 -20.94
CA VAL A 51 -12.70 -5.12 -21.06
C VAL A 51 -13.20 -5.54 -22.44
N TYR A 52 -14.12 -6.48 -22.45
CA TYR A 52 -14.82 -6.99 -23.64
C TYR A 52 -16.15 -6.27 -23.76
N LEU A 53 -16.45 -5.69 -24.92
CA LEU A 53 -17.72 -4.98 -25.13
C LEU A 53 -18.90 -5.93 -25.34
N THR A 54 -18.61 -7.10 -25.87
CA THR A 54 -19.57 -8.21 -26.06
C THR A 54 -18.93 -9.53 -25.66
N PRO A 55 -19.71 -10.60 -25.41
CA PRO A 55 -19.16 -11.92 -25.09
C PRO A 55 -18.20 -12.48 -26.14
N ASP A 56 -18.43 -12.15 -27.42
CA ASP A 56 -17.66 -12.64 -28.55
C ASP A 56 -16.64 -11.61 -29.08
N ASP A 57 -16.34 -10.57 -28.31
CA ASP A 57 -15.38 -9.55 -28.72
C ASP A 57 -13.95 -10.14 -28.82
N PRO A 58 -13.37 -10.24 -30.04
CA PRO A 58 -12.05 -10.84 -30.21
C PRO A 58 -10.89 -9.91 -29.82
N ARG A 59 -11.16 -8.64 -29.51
CA ARG A 59 -10.16 -7.62 -29.25
C ARG A 59 -10.53 -6.73 -28.06
N PRO A 60 -10.41 -7.24 -26.84
CA PRO A 60 -10.72 -6.47 -25.66
C PRO A 60 -9.80 -5.27 -25.54
N VAL A 61 -10.28 -4.20 -24.92
CA VAL A 61 -9.44 -3.08 -24.51
C VAL A 61 -8.78 -3.42 -23.20
N THR A 62 -7.45 -3.31 -23.15
CA THR A 62 -6.66 -3.61 -21.95
C THR A 62 -6.17 -2.31 -21.30
N GLY A 63 -6.41 -2.16 -20.00
CA GLY A 63 -5.79 -1.15 -19.15
C GLY A 63 -4.79 -1.80 -18.21
N SER A 64 -3.68 -1.12 -17.94
CA SER A 64 -2.68 -1.59 -16.98
C SER A 64 -2.33 -0.49 -15.99
N ALA A 65 -2.06 -0.89 -14.76
CA ALA A 65 -1.57 -0.05 -13.69
C ALA A 65 -0.48 -0.78 -12.90
N TRP A 66 0.36 -0.05 -12.22
CA TRP A 66 1.37 -0.62 -11.35
C TRP A 66 1.35 0.07 -9.99
N GLU A 67 1.56 -0.71 -8.95
CA GLU A 67 1.63 -0.23 -7.57
C GLU A 67 2.96 -0.66 -6.95
N PRO A 68 3.65 0.24 -6.23
CA PRO A 68 4.83 -0.15 -5.48
C PRO A 68 4.45 -1.14 -4.37
N PHE A 69 5.27 -2.16 -4.15
CA PHE A 69 5.07 -3.11 -3.06
C PHE A 69 6.29 -3.08 -2.10
N PRO A 70 6.08 -2.87 -0.80
CA PRO A 70 4.82 -2.44 -0.17
C PRO A 70 4.40 -1.02 -0.56
N GLY A 71 3.10 -0.73 -0.48
CA GLY A 71 2.52 0.55 -0.83
C GLY A 71 3.12 1.71 -0.03
N LYS A 72 3.33 2.84 -0.69
CA LYS A 72 4.03 4.01 -0.11
C LYS A 72 3.11 4.91 0.73
N SER A 73 1.82 4.90 0.44
CA SER A 73 0.85 5.74 1.16
C SER A 73 0.00 4.92 2.13
N PRO A 74 -0.60 5.55 3.15
CA PRO A 74 -1.55 4.87 4.04
C PRO A 74 -2.78 4.31 3.31
N TYR A 75 -3.10 4.84 2.11
CA TYR A 75 -4.25 4.41 1.30
C TYR A 75 -3.93 3.21 0.41
N THR A 76 -2.67 3.02 0.04
CA THR A 76 -2.25 1.95 -0.85
C THR A 76 -1.62 0.78 -0.10
N ARG A 77 -1.06 1.02 1.10
CA ARG A 77 -0.44 -0.02 1.92
C ARG A 77 -1.49 -1.03 2.38
N ASP A 78 -1.20 -2.31 2.19
CA ASP A 78 -2.06 -3.46 2.51
C ASP A 78 -3.34 -3.53 1.65
N SER A 79 -3.43 -2.71 0.59
CA SER A 79 -4.54 -2.70 -0.39
C SER A 79 -4.05 -2.55 -1.84
N GLU A 80 -2.77 -2.78 -2.10
CA GLU A 80 -2.11 -2.61 -3.40
C GLU A 80 -2.83 -3.38 -4.49
N TRP A 81 -3.31 -4.58 -4.16
CA TRP A 81 -4.04 -5.43 -5.09
C TRP A 81 -5.34 -4.80 -5.57
N MET A 82 -6.18 -4.35 -4.64
CA MET A 82 -7.47 -3.73 -4.96
C MET A 82 -7.29 -2.39 -5.68
N VAL A 83 -6.31 -1.60 -5.24
CA VAL A 83 -6.00 -0.31 -5.86
C VAL A 83 -5.49 -0.50 -7.28
N GLY A 84 -4.56 -1.44 -7.49
CA GLY A 84 -3.99 -1.72 -8.80
C GLY A 84 -5.03 -2.20 -9.83
N HIS A 85 -5.91 -3.13 -9.46
CA HIS A 85 -6.99 -3.58 -10.35
C HIS A 85 -8.00 -2.47 -10.66
N THR A 86 -8.40 -1.68 -9.65
CA THR A 86 -9.29 -0.54 -9.86
C THR A 86 -8.67 0.49 -10.80
N SER A 87 -7.39 0.80 -10.63
CA SER A 87 -6.67 1.73 -11.50
C SER A 87 -6.55 1.20 -12.94
N ALA A 88 -6.26 -0.10 -13.11
CA ALA A 88 -6.19 -0.74 -14.42
C ALA A 88 -7.55 -0.71 -15.14
N LEU A 89 -8.65 -1.01 -14.42
CA LEU A 89 -10.02 -0.91 -14.96
C LEU A 89 -10.36 0.53 -15.36
N GLY A 90 -10.05 1.51 -14.51
CA GLY A 90 -10.29 2.91 -14.81
C GLY A 90 -9.60 3.39 -16.10
N ARG A 91 -8.38 2.87 -16.39
CA ARG A 91 -7.67 3.13 -17.64
C ARG A 91 -8.32 2.46 -18.84
N ALA A 92 -8.70 1.17 -18.73
CA ALA A 92 -9.37 0.46 -19.80
C ALA A 92 -10.66 1.16 -20.21
N LEU A 93 -11.49 1.57 -19.24
CA LEU A 93 -12.72 2.31 -19.48
C LEU A 93 -12.46 3.70 -20.07
N GLY A 94 -11.38 4.37 -19.64
CA GLY A 94 -10.93 5.62 -20.20
C GLY A 94 -10.54 5.49 -21.67
N TYR A 95 -9.83 4.42 -22.05
CA TYR A 95 -9.47 4.14 -23.46
C TYR A 95 -10.69 3.86 -24.33
N LEU A 96 -11.79 3.37 -23.75
CA LEU A 96 -13.09 3.22 -24.41
C LEU A 96 -13.88 4.55 -24.51
N GLY A 97 -13.35 5.64 -23.97
CA GLY A 97 -13.94 6.97 -24.04
C GLY A 97 -14.87 7.34 -22.88
N PHE A 98 -14.96 6.51 -21.83
CA PHE A 98 -15.82 6.81 -20.70
C PHE A 98 -15.16 7.76 -19.69
N GLY A 99 -15.79 8.92 -19.47
CA GLY A 99 -15.36 9.90 -18.49
C GLY A 99 -13.99 10.50 -18.76
N ILE A 100 -13.64 10.74 -20.05
CA ILE A 100 -12.35 11.29 -20.47
C ILE A 100 -12.36 12.81 -20.68
N ASP A 101 -13.48 13.48 -20.42
CA ASP A 101 -13.64 14.91 -20.73
C ASP A 101 -12.56 15.80 -20.10
N LYS A 102 -11.91 15.34 -19.02
CA LYS A 102 -10.82 16.08 -18.37
C LYS A 102 -9.56 15.26 -18.06
N ALA A 103 -9.67 13.94 -17.81
CA ALA A 103 -8.48 13.11 -17.54
C ALA A 103 -8.76 11.60 -17.64
N ILE A 104 -7.77 10.83 -18.12
CA ILE A 104 -7.78 9.37 -18.08
C ILE A 104 -7.27 8.84 -16.72
N ALA A 105 -6.49 9.64 -15.99
CA ALA A 105 -5.88 9.24 -14.73
C ALA A 105 -6.91 8.80 -13.67
N SER A 106 -6.58 7.79 -12.88
CA SER A 106 -7.38 7.39 -11.72
C SER A 106 -7.22 8.40 -10.57
N GLN A 107 -8.19 8.44 -9.65
CA GLN A 107 -8.12 9.34 -8.49
C GLN A 107 -6.85 9.10 -7.67
N ASN A 108 -6.46 7.84 -7.50
CA ASN A 108 -5.23 7.47 -6.78
C ASN A 108 -3.97 8.02 -7.46
N GLU A 109 -3.93 8.07 -8.81
CA GLU A 109 -2.82 8.66 -9.55
C GLU A 109 -2.79 10.18 -9.40
N VAL A 110 -3.95 10.82 -9.35
CA VAL A 110 -4.07 12.26 -9.09
C VAL A 110 -3.63 12.57 -7.67
N ASP A 111 -4.05 11.76 -6.69
CA ASP A 111 -3.69 11.94 -5.28
C ASP A 111 -2.21 11.62 -5.01
N ALA A 112 -1.63 10.64 -5.70
CA ALA A 112 -0.20 10.31 -5.61
C ALA A 112 0.72 11.39 -6.22
N ARG A 113 0.23 12.18 -7.19
CA ARG A 113 0.95 13.31 -7.78
C ARG A 113 0.76 14.62 -7.03
N ARG A 114 -0.15 14.66 -6.05
CA ARG A 114 -0.17 15.77 -5.11
C ARG A 114 1.11 15.71 -4.30
N GLU A 115 2.08 16.53 -4.68
CA GLU A 115 3.15 16.88 -3.76
C GLU A 115 2.54 17.36 -2.45
N PRO A 116 3.18 17.12 -1.30
CA PRO A 116 2.71 17.59 0.01
C PRO A 116 2.91 19.11 0.17
N THR A 117 2.48 19.89 -0.81
CA THR A 117 2.39 21.33 -0.79
C THR A 117 0.98 21.67 -0.36
N GLU A 118 0.80 21.67 0.91
CA GLU A 118 -0.13 22.42 1.77
C GLU A 118 -0.54 21.58 2.99
N ARG A 119 0.49 21.18 3.74
CA ARG A 119 0.27 21.03 5.17
C ARG A 119 0.12 22.46 5.70
N PRO A 120 -0.98 22.84 6.37
CA PRO A 120 -1.03 24.13 7.05
C PRO A 120 0.17 24.18 7.98
N GLU A 121 1.05 25.13 7.73
CA GLU A 121 2.22 25.38 8.58
C GLU A 121 1.69 25.63 10.01
N ARG A 122 1.83 24.64 10.87
CA ARG A 122 1.85 24.92 12.30
C ARG A 122 3.13 25.72 12.51
N PRO A 123 3.08 26.92 13.10
CA PRO A 123 4.27 27.70 13.37
C PRO A 123 5.23 26.84 14.21
N LEU A 124 6.30 26.37 13.60
CA LEU A 124 7.43 25.81 14.31
C LEU A 124 8.19 27.02 14.84
N GLU A 125 8.02 27.33 16.12
CA GLU A 125 9.01 28.11 16.86
C GLU A 125 10.35 27.39 16.71
N ARG A 126 11.22 28.01 15.95
CA ARG A 126 12.56 27.54 15.65
C ARG A 126 13.50 28.00 16.76
N PRO A 127 14.06 27.11 17.59
CA PRO A 127 15.23 27.50 18.37
C PRO A 127 16.40 27.66 17.39
N GLU A 128 17.11 28.77 17.50
CA GLU A 128 18.31 29.10 16.74
C GLU A 128 19.30 27.92 16.79
N ARG A 129 19.71 27.50 15.62
CA ARG A 129 20.67 26.41 15.44
C ARG A 129 22.05 26.99 15.18
N ALA A 130 22.91 26.89 16.21
CA ALA A 130 24.35 26.99 16.03
C ALA A 130 24.85 25.81 15.15
N ALA A 131 25.69 26.16 14.19
CA ALA A 131 26.32 25.21 13.27
C ALA A 131 27.23 24.24 14.05
N LEU A 132 27.16 22.93 13.70
CA LEU A 132 28.33 22.05 13.59
C LEU A 132 27.91 20.59 13.31
N GLY A 133 28.46 20.02 12.23
CA GLY A 133 28.91 18.62 12.20
C GLY A 133 27.86 17.53 11.95
N SER A 134 27.86 17.03 10.73
CA SER A 134 27.30 15.74 10.31
C SER A 134 27.60 14.60 11.27
N GLN A 135 26.57 14.00 11.83
CA GLN A 135 26.51 12.56 12.14
C GLN A 135 25.03 12.18 12.30
N ALA A 136 24.55 11.29 11.45
CA ALA A 136 23.23 10.69 11.60
C ALA A 136 23.20 9.92 12.94
N GLN A 137 22.62 10.49 13.97
CA GLN A 137 22.31 9.78 15.20
C GLN A 137 21.04 8.95 14.96
N ILE A 138 21.26 7.65 14.77
CA ILE A 138 20.22 6.63 14.94
C ILE A 138 19.87 6.68 16.43
N GLU A 139 18.69 7.23 16.78
CA GLU A 139 18.18 7.11 18.13
C GLU A 139 18.02 5.63 18.49
N PRO A 140 18.63 5.15 19.59
CA PRO A 140 18.40 3.78 20.05
C PRO A 140 16.96 3.70 20.55
N THR A 141 16.05 3.25 19.71
CA THR A 141 14.68 2.94 20.11
C THR A 141 14.72 1.68 20.96
N GLY A 142 14.78 1.85 22.27
CA GLY A 142 14.66 0.75 23.23
C GLY A 142 13.38 -0.08 23.03
N PRO A 143 13.24 -1.22 23.72
CA PRO A 143 12.10 -2.10 23.60
C PRO A 143 10.80 -1.38 23.95
N THR A 144 9.71 -1.72 23.29
CA THR A 144 8.39 -1.16 23.58
C THR A 144 7.84 -1.69 24.92
N LYS A 145 6.95 -0.95 25.55
CA LYS A 145 6.24 -1.40 26.77
C LYS A 145 5.56 -2.76 26.54
N ALA A 146 5.00 -3.00 25.35
CA ALA A 146 4.37 -4.28 24.99
C ALA A 146 5.38 -5.43 24.94
N GLN A 147 6.57 -5.23 24.35
CA GLN A 147 7.64 -6.22 24.31
C GLN A 147 8.14 -6.56 25.72
N LEU A 148 8.35 -5.55 26.56
CA LEU A 148 8.74 -5.76 27.95
C LEU A 148 7.65 -6.54 28.74
N GLY A 149 6.39 -6.21 28.53
CA GLY A 149 5.26 -6.95 29.10
C GLY A 149 5.24 -8.41 28.67
N LYS A 150 5.45 -8.70 27.40
CA LYS A 150 5.49 -10.05 26.83
C LYS A 150 6.69 -10.86 27.35
N LEU A 151 7.87 -10.24 27.47
CA LEU A 151 9.05 -10.88 28.08
C LEU A 151 8.77 -11.31 29.54
N ARG A 152 8.16 -10.43 30.33
CA ARG A 152 7.77 -10.76 31.72
C ARG A 152 6.77 -11.91 31.77
N ALA A 153 5.74 -11.89 30.93
CA ALA A 153 4.73 -12.95 30.88
C ALA A 153 5.31 -14.31 30.44
N LEU A 154 6.38 -14.30 29.65
CA LEU A 154 7.11 -15.50 29.24
C LEU A 154 8.15 -15.99 30.27
N GLY A 155 8.36 -15.23 31.38
CA GLY A 155 9.29 -15.61 32.44
C GLY A 155 10.74 -15.21 32.15
N TYR A 156 10.96 -14.15 31.35
CA TYR A 156 12.31 -13.65 31.05
C TYR A 156 12.98 -13.09 32.30
N THR A 157 14.13 -13.64 32.66
CA THR A 157 14.93 -13.21 33.80
C THR A 157 16.27 -12.55 33.42
N GLY A 158 16.53 -12.39 32.12
CA GLY A 158 17.76 -11.76 31.62
C GLY A 158 17.75 -10.23 31.73
N PRO A 159 18.86 -9.59 31.35
CA PRO A 159 18.98 -8.13 31.36
C PRO A 159 18.00 -7.52 30.35
N THR A 160 17.48 -6.33 30.66
CA THR A 160 16.55 -5.62 29.76
C THR A 160 17.19 -5.42 28.39
N PRO A 161 16.56 -5.88 27.29
CA PRO A 161 17.09 -5.69 25.94
C PRO A 161 17.30 -4.20 25.61
N ASN A 162 18.36 -3.88 24.89
CA ASN A 162 18.70 -2.48 24.56
C ASN A 162 17.92 -1.97 23.35
N THR A 163 17.45 -2.85 22.46
CA THR A 163 16.73 -2.48 21.23
C THR A 163 15.42 -3.25 21.06
N LYS A 164 14.51 -2.75 20.21
CA LYS A 164 13.30 -3.47 19.82
C LYS A 164 13.61 -4.82 19.18
N LEU A 165 14.70 -4.90 18.41
CA LEU A 165 15.11 -6.10 17.71
C LEU A 165 15.60 -7.17 18.70
N ASP A 166 16.39 -6.79 19.70
CA ASP A 166 16.87 -7.70 20.73
C ASP A 166 15.68 -8.24 21.55
N ALA A 167 14.74 -7.36 21.91
CA ALA A 167 13.53 -7.76 22.62
C ALA A 167 12.69 -8.77 21.82
N SER A 168 12.55 -8.59 20.49
CA SER A 168 11.85 -9.54 19.62
C SER A 168 12.57 -10.89 19.59
N ARG A 169 13.88 -10.91 19.42
CA ARG A 169 14.68 -12.15 19.40
C ARG A 169 14.55 -12.97 20.70
N GLU A 170 14.55 -12.28 21.86
CA GLU A 170 14.38 -12.97 23.15
C GLU A 170 12.96 -13.49 23.33
N ILE A 171 11.94 -12.78 22.86
CA ILE A 171 10.56 -13.24 22.84
C ILE A 171 10.43 -14.52 21.99
N ASP A 172 11.01 -14.52 20.79
CA ASP A 172 10.92 -15.65 19.86
C ASP A 172 11.60 -16.90 20.43
N LYS A 173 12.77 -16.74 21.09
CA LYS A 173 13.45 -17.84 21.78
C LYS A 173 12.60 -18.44 22.90
N LEU A 174 11.98 -17.61 23.73
CA LEU A 174 11.15 -18.07 24.84
C LEU A 174 9.87 -18.75 24.37
N VAL A 175 9.26 -18.27 23.31
CA VAL A 175 8.09 -18.89 22.69
C VAL A 175 8.47 -20.24 22.11
N ALA A 176 9.57 -20.35 21.38
CA ALA A 176 10.05 -21.62 20.82
C ALA A 176 10.37 -22.64 21.92
N ALA A 177 11.02 -22.23 23.02
CA ALA A 177 11.30 -23.10 24.16
C ALA A 177 10.03 -23.60 24.84
N LYS A 178 9.02 -22.74 25.01
CA LYS A 178 7.73 -23.16 25.59
C LYS A 178 6.96 -24.12 24.67
N THR A 179 7.02 -23.91 23.37
CA THR A 179 6.37 -24.79 22.40
C THR A 179 7.05 -26.16 22.37
N ALA A 180 8.38 -26.22 22.47
CA ALA A 180 9.12 -27.49 22.52
C ALA A 180 8.78 -28.29 23.79
N LEU A 181 8.69 -27.64 24.95
CA LEU A 181 8.27 -28.31 26.21
C LEU A 181 6.84 -28.84 26.17
N ALA A 182 5.93 -28.10 25.50
CA ALA A 182 4.52 -28.55 25.36
C ALA A 182 4.36 -29.75 24.41
N THR A 183 5.33 -29.98 23.51
CA THR A 183 5.31 -31.14 22.57
C THR A 183 5.90 -32.38 23.19
N GLU A 184 6.65 -32.31 24.29
CA GLU A 184 7.23 -33.46 25.01
C GLU A 184 6.28 -34.04 26.10
N GLU A 185 5.22 -33.31 26.47
CA GLU A 185 4.28 -33.75 27.53
C GLU A 185 3.02 -34.46 27.02
N ASP A 186 2.89 -34.76 25.72
CA ASP A 186 1.75 -35.53 25.19
C ASP A 186 2.22 -36.84 24.52
N PRO A 187 2.45 -37.94 25.29
CA PRO A 187 2.83 -39.26 24.79
C PRO A 187 1.64 -40.23 24.64
N PHE A 188 0.39 -39.72 24.37
CA PHE A 188 -0.76 -40.63 24.05
C PHE A 188 -1.71 -39.97 23.06
#